data_9a49a81451a3f4d047a1e8e53a5155d5
#
_entry.id   9a49a81451a3f4d047a1e8e53a5155d5
#
_cell.length_a   1.000
_cell.length_b   1.000
_cell.length_c   1.000
_cell.angle_alpha   90.00
_cell.angle_beta   90.00
_cell.angle_gamma   90.00
#
_symmetry.space_group_name_H-M   'P 1'
#
loop_
_entity.id
_entity.type
_entity.pdbx_description
1 polymer ?
#
loop_
_entity_poly.entity_id
_entity_poly.type
_entity_poly.pdbx_seq_one_letter_code
_entity_poly.pdbx_strand_id
1 'polypeptide(L)'
;MFADRAKIIIKSGKGGDGHVSFRREKYVPNGGPDGGDGGKGGDVIFLVDKGINTLTDYRHRRKFAAEPGQEGGKKNCHGKNGEDLILKVPEGTLIKDAASGKVIADMSGDNTRQVILRGGKGGQGNQHYATSTMQAPKYAQPGQDAIEIEVQLELKVIADVGLVGFPNVGKSTLLSRVTNAQPKIANYHFTTLQPNLGVVDMDEGFGFVIADIPGLIEGASEGIGLGHEFLRHIERTKVMIHMVDAAGTEGRDPVADIKAINKELEAYNPQLLKKPQVIAANKIDAIAGDENEVISALRAEFEPQGIKVFPICLLY
;
A
#
# COMPACT_ATOMS: atom_id res chain seq x y z
N MET A 1 12.65 -3.23 8.83
CA MET A 1 13.18 -2.14 7.95
C MET A 1 12.04 -1.68 7.06
N PHE A 2 11.62 -0.44 7.13
CA PHE A 2 10.51 0.09 6.32
C PHE A 2 10.93 0.21 4.85
N ALA A 3 10.08 -0.22 3.92
CA ALA A 3 10.29 -0.08 2.49
C ALA A 3 9.04 0.50 1.84
N ASP A 4 9.20 1.67 1.23
CA ASP A 4 8.17 2.42 0.51
C ASP A 4 8.15 2.12 -1.00
N ARG A 5 9.22 1.53 -1.49
CA ARG A 5 9.40 1.15 -2.90
C ARG A 5 10.04 -0.22 -3.04
N ALA A 6 9.55 -0.96 -4.01
CA ALA A 6 10.14 -2.23 -4.44
C ALA A 6 9.97 -2.41 -5.95
N LYS A 7 10.99 -2.96 -6.61
CA LYS A 7 10.91 -3.42 -7.99
C LYS A 7 10.84 -4.93 -7.99
N ILE A 8 9.83 -5.48 -8.67
CA ILE A 8 9.59 -6.91 -8.77
C ILE A 8 9.26 -7.30 -10.21
N ILE A 9 9.60 -8.53 -10.55
CA ILE A 9 9.23 -9.14 -11.82
C ILE A 9 8.05 -10.07 -11.54
N ILE A 10 6.96 -9.85 -12.25
CA ILE A 10 5.77 -10.68 -12.16
C ILE A 10 5.52 -11.39 -13.48
N LYS A 11 5.15 -12.66 -13.41
CA LYS A 11 4.90 -13.52 -14.56
C LYS A 11 3.59 -14.25 -14.40
N SER A 12 2.71 -14.19 -15.41
CA SER A 12 1.50 -14.99 -15.44
C SER A 12 1.80 -16.46 -15.72
N GLY A 13 0.86 -17.36 -15.45
CA GLY A 13 0.97 -18.76 -15.85
C GLY A 13 0.85 -18.91 -17.37
N LYS A 14 1.69 -19.74 -17.98
CA LYS A 14 1.50 -20.19 -19.37
C LYS A 14 0.25 -21.08 -19.44
N GLY A 15 -0.53 -21.00 -20.52
CA GLY A 15 -1.59 -21.99 -20.81
C GLY A 15 -0.99 -23.34 -21.09
N GLY A 16 -1.64 -24.42 -20.64
CA GLY A 16 -1.29 -25.79 -20.98
C GLY A 16 -1.49 -26.07 -22.48
N ASP A 17 -0.68 -26.90 -23.04
CA ASP A 17 -0.82 -27.26 -24.46
C ASP A 17 -2.01 -28.23 -24.66
N GLY A 18 -2.68 -28.15 -25.81
CA GLY A 18 -3.67 -29.14 -26.20
C GLY A 18 -3.01 -30.47 -26.52
N HIS A 19 -3.73 -31.54 -26.28
CA HIS A 19 -3.22 -32.91 -26.46
C HIS A 19 -3.61 -33.50 -27.82
N VAL A 20 -2.74 -34.35 -28.36
CA VAL A 20 -3.01 -35.12 -29.58
C VAL A 20 -3.16 -36.58 -29.18
N SER A 21 -4.39 -37.10 -29.22
CA SER A 21 -4.64 -38.53 -29.01
C SER A 21 -5.81 -39.01 -29.84
N PHE A 22 -5.89 -40.33 -29.97
CA PHE A 22 -6.94 -41.00 -30.71
C PHE A 22 -7.52 -42.14 -29.85
N ARG A 23 -8.83 -42.23 -29.83
CA ARG A 23 -9.57 -43.26 -29.09
C ARG A 23 -9.15 -44.65 -29.60
N ARG A 24 -8.76 -45.49 -28.69
CA ARG A 24 -8.44 -46.90 -28.94
C ARG A 24 -9.19 -47.74 -27.94
N GLU A 25 -10.10 -48.59 -28.46
CA GLU A 25 -10.88 -49.53 -27.66
C GLU A 25 -10.83 -50.92 -28.32
N LYS A 26 -11.16 -51.94 -27.51
CA LYS A 26 -11.34 -53.30 -28.01
C LYS A 26 -12.45 -53.26 -29.06
N TYR A 27 -12.19 -53.74 -30.27
CA TYR A 27 -13.08 -53.70 -31.41
C TYR A 27 -13.28 -52.35 -32.10
N VAL A 28 -12.56 -51.27 -31.72
CA VAL A 28 -12.55 -49.95 -32.42
C VAL A 28 -11.12 -49.61 -32.81
N PRO A 29 -10.59 -50.15 -33.91
CA PRO A 29 -9.17 -49.94 -34.29
C PRO A 29 -8.87 -48.53 -34.74
N ASN A 30 -9.84 -47.82 -35.30
CA ASN A 30 -9.69 -46.43 -35.82
C ASN A 30 -10.71 -45.51 -35.14
N GLY A 31 -10.49 -45.23 -33.84
CA GLY A 31 -11.31 -44.24 -33.10
C GLY A 31 -10.94 -42.83 -33.56
N GLY A 32 -11.89 -41.91 -33.41
CA GLY A 32 -11.68 -40.48 -33.70
C GLY A 32 -10.69 -39.81 -32.72
N PRO A 33 -10.32 -38.53 -33.00
CA PRO A 33 -9.47 -37.76 -32.11
C PRO A 33 -10.18 -37.55 -30.76
N ASP A 34 -9.43 -37.74 -29.69
CA ASP A 34 -9.91 -37.63 -28.30
C ASP A 34 -8.94 -36.89 -27.40
N GLY A 35 -8.06 -36.06 -27.96
CA GLY A 35 -7.17 -35.21 -27.21
C GLY A 35 -7.92 -34.05 -26.57
N GLY A 36 -7.76 -33.91 -25.25
CA GLY A 36 -8.35 -32.81 -24.46
C GLY A 36 -7.61 -31.51 -24.56
N ASP A 37 -8.23 -30.44 -24.08
CA ASP A 37 -7.67 -29.09 -24.08
C ASP A 37 -6.71 -28.90 -22.90
N GLY A 38 -5.72 -28.03 -23.07
CA GLY A 38 -4.86 -27.58 -21.99
C GLY A 38 -5.60 -26.72 -20.99
N GLY A 39 -5.14 -26.69 -19.74
CA GLY A 39 -5.65 -25.83 -18.68
C GLY A 39 -5.23 -24.36 -18.87
N LYS A 40 -6.01 -23.42 -18.35
CA LYS A 40 -5.61 -22.01 -18.28
C LYS A 40 -4.44 -21.85 -17.31
N GLY A 41 -3.47 -20.96 -17.61
CA GLY A 41 -2.47 -20.53 -16.63
C GLY A 41 -3.07 -19.62 -15.55
N GLY A 42 -2.44 -19.57 -14.36
CA GLY A 42 -2.84 -18.73 -13.25
C GLY A 42 -2.68 -17.24 -13.54
N ASP A 43 -3.55 -16.43 -12.97
CA ASP A 43 -3.51 -14.98 -13.05
C ASP A 43 -2.56 -14.41 -11.97
N VAL A 44 -2.05 -13.18 -12.15
CA VAL A 44 -1.34 -12.42 -11.10
C VAL A 44 -2.26 -11.35 -10.57
N ILE A 45 -2.56 -11.43 -9.28
CA ILE A 45 -3.56 -10.62 -8.60
C ILE A 45 -2.89 -9.88 -7.44
N PHE A 46 -3.11 -8.59 -7.35
CA PHE A 46 -2.77 -7.81 -6.16
C PHE A 46 -3.99 -7.68 -5.27
N LEU A 47 -3.78 -7.88 -3.97
CA LEU A 47 -4.81 -7.81 -2.94
C LEU A 47 -4.34 -6.87 -1.82
N VAL A 48 -5.19 -5.92 -1.42
CA VAL A 48 -4.92 -5.06 -0.26
C VAL A 48 -5.08 -5.88 1.01
N ASP A 49 -4.03 -5.86 1.85
CA ASP A 49 -4.06 -6.43 3.19
C ASP A 49 -3.80 -5.31 4.20
N LYS A 50 -4.82 -4.99 5.02
CA LYS A 50 -4.77 -3.91 6.02
C LYS A 50 -3.80 -4.19 7.17
N GLY A 51 -3.35 -5.44 7.34
CA GLY A 51 -2.36 -5.83 8.34
C GLY A 51 -0.90 -5.57 7.90
N ILE A 52 -0.70 -5.17 6.63
CA ILE A 52 0.64 -4.91 6.08
C ILE A 52 0.80 -3.40 5.87
N ASN A 53 1.89 -2.83 6.44
CA ASN A 53 2.18 -1.39 6.34
C ASN A 53 3.48 -1.08 5.58
N THR A 54 4.14 -2.08 5.01
CA THR A 54 5.44 -1.94 4.34
C THR A 54 5.59 -2.91 3.17
N LEU A 55 6.44 -2.55 2.21
CA LEU A 55 6.80 -3.40 1.06
C LEU A 55 8.10 -4.21 1.30
N THR A 56 8.49 -4.43 2.55
CA THR A 56 9.79 -5.05 2.89
C THR A 56 9.94 -6.44 2.27
N ASP A 57 8.89 -7.24 2.24
CA ASP A 57 8.92 -8.61 1.69
C ASP A 57 9.30 -8.62 0.21
N TYR A 58 8.90 -7.60 -0.54
CA TYR A 58 9.20 -7.44 -1.97
C TYR A 58 10.63 -6.98 -2.25
N ARG A 59 11.39 -6.54 -1.24
CA ARG A 59 12.83 -6.24 -1.39
C ARG A 59 13.69 -7.50 -1.36
N HIS A 60 13.26 -8.52 -0.60
CA HIS A 60 13.99 -9.77 -0.44
C HIS A 60 13.68 -10.74 -1.59
N ARG A 61 12.43 -10.86 -1.96
CA ARG A 61 11.99 -11.68 -3.09
C ARG A 61 11.55 -10.78 -4.23
N ARG A 62 12.20 -10.91 -5.39
CA ARG A 62 11.95 -10.02 -6.54
C ARG A 62 11.24 -10.69 -7.72
N LYS A 63 11.13 -12.01 -7.74
CA LYS A 63 10.50 -12.75 -8.84
C LYS A 63 9.32 -13.54 -8.34
N PHE A 64 8.18 -13.34 -8.98
CA PHE A 64 6.92 -13.96 -8.66
C PHE A 64 6.28 -14.49 -9.94
N ALA A 65 5.90 -15.76 -9.95
CA ALA A 65 5.27 -16.41 -11.09
C ALA A 65 4.04 -17.18 -10.65
N ALA A 66 2.94 -17.03 -11.39
CA ALA A 66 1.76 -17.84 -11.26
C ALA A 66 1.98 -19.22 -11.89
N GLU A 67 1.21 -20.20 -11.50
CA GLU A 67 1.35 -21.56 -11.99
C GLU A 67 0.91 -21.69 -13.46
N PRO A 68 1.60 -22.50 -14.28
CA PRO A 68 1.16 -22.81 -15.63
C PRO A 68 -0.04 -23.77 -15.59
N GLY A 69 -0.88 -23.69 -16.61
CA GLY A 69 -1.89 -24.71 -16.86
C GLY A 69 -1.24 -26.04 -17.29
N GLN A 70 -1.86 -27.15 -16.94
CA GLN A 70 -1.40 -28.47 -17.33
C GLN A 70 -1.81 -28.77 -18.77
N GLU A 71 -1.02 -29.60 -19.45
CA GLU A 71 -1.35 -30.14 -20.78
C GLU A 71 -2.66 -30.96 -20.72
N GLY A 72 -3.43 -30.92 -21.79
CA GLY A 72 -4.59 -31.79 -21.98
C GLY A 72 -4.19 -33.27 -21.97
N GLY A 73 -5.16 -34.16 -21.72
CA GLY A 73 -4.94 -35.57 -21.66
C GLY A 73 -5.74 -36.34 -22.72
N LYS A 74 -5.58 -37.67 -22.73
CA LYS A 74 -6.36 -38.58 -23.55
C LYS A 74 -7.81 -38.63 -23.06
N LYS A 75 -8.72 -39.17 -23.91
CA LYS A 75 -10.14 -39.35 -23.60
C LYS A 75 -10.87 -38.06 -23.23
N ASN A 76 -10.53 -37.00 -23.96
CA ASN A 76 -11.09 -35.65 -23.77
C ASN A 76 -10.86 -35.06 -22.36
N CYS A 77 -9.82 -35.53 -21.67
CA CYS A 77 -9.49 -34.95 -20.35
C CYS A 77 -8.83 -33.61 -20.51
N HIS A 78 -9.44 -32.57 -19.92
CA HIS A 78 -8.84 -31.24 -19.88
C HIS A 78 -7.70 -31.18 -18.86
N GLY A 79 -6.66 -30.40 -19.18
CA GLY A 79 -5.58 -30.08 -18.25
C GLY A 79 -6.11 -29.26 -17.07
N LYS A 80 -5.52 -29.46 -15.88
CA LYS A 80 -5.84 -28.64 -14.71
C LYS A 80 -5.40 -27.19 -14.92
N ASN A 81 -6.21 -26.22 -14.52
CA ASN A 81 -5.83 -24.82 -14.51
C ASN A 81 -4.73 -24.57 -13.48
N GLY A 82 -3.79 -23.70 -13.79
CA GLY A 82 -2.79 -23.22 -12.86
C GLY A 82 -3.41 -22.36 -11.77
N GLU A 83 -2.83 -22.37 -10.57
CA GLU A 83 -3.29 -21.55 -9.46
C GLU A 83 -2.88 -20.08 -9.65
N ASP A 84 -3.80 -19.19 -9.23
CA ASP A 84 -3.55 -17.76 -9.27
C ASP A 84 -2.50 -17.36 -8.24
N LEU A 85 -1.64 -16.43 -8.60
CA LEU A 85 -0.69 -15.81 -7.69
C LEU A 85 -1.31 -14.58 -7.05
N ILE A 86 -1.50 -14.61 -5.74
CA ILE A 86 -2.02 -13.48 -4.96
C ILE A 86 -0.84 -12.79 -4.26
N LEU A 87 -0.60 -11.52 -4.60
CA LEU A 87 0.40 -10.66 -3.99
C LEU A 87 -0.29 -9.66 -3.06
N LYS A 88 -0.01 -9.76 -1.76
CA LYS A 88 -0.61 -8.90 -0.75
C LYS A 88 0.18 -7.60 -0.63
N VAL A 89 -0.49 -6.46 -0.72
CA VAL A 89 0.11 -5.13 -0.62
C VAL A 89 -0.63 -4.26 0.38
N PRO A 90 0.06 -3.27 1.01
CA PRO A 90 -0.60 -2.27 1.82
C PRO A 90 -1.62 -1.44 1.02
N GLU A 91 -2.62 -0.90 1.73
CA GLU A 91 -3.53 0.10 1.16
C GLU A 91 -2.75 1.33 0.67
N GLY A 92 -3.14 1.88 -0.48
CA GLY A 92 -2.46 3.02 -1.09
C GLY A 92 -1.20 2.66 -1.88
N THR A 93 -1.00 1.39 -2.23
CA THR A 93 0.10 0.97 -3.11
C THR A 93 -0.20 1.32 -4.56
N LEU A 94 0.69 2.07 -5.19
CA LEU A 94 0.72 2.29 -6.64
C LEU A 94 1.55 1.19 -7.31
N ILE A 95 0.99 0.58 -8.34
CA ILE A 95 1.68 -0.37 -9.21
C ILE A 95 1.97 0.34 -10.51
N LYS A 96 3.25 0.53 -10.82
CA LYS A 96 3.73 1.20 -12.03
C LYS A 96 4.50 0.23 -12.90
N ASP A 97 4.40 0.39 -14.20
CA ASP A 97 5.31 -0.27 -15.13
C ASP A 97 6.73 0.30 -14.95
N ALA A 98 7.71 -0.55 -14.71
CA ALA A 98 9.08 -0.10 -14.41
C ALA A 98 9.77 0.54 -15.63
N ALA A 99 9.38 0.19 -16.85
CA ALA A 99 9.97 0.71 -18.08
C ALA A 99 9.39 2.07 -18.47
N SER A 100 8.05 2.21 -18.45
CA SER A 100 7.37 3.45 -18.88
C SER A 100 7.03 4.40 -17.75
N GLY A 101 7.09 3.96 -16.50
CA GLY A 101 6.65 4.74 -15.32
C GLY A 101 5.13 4.94 -15.24
N LYS A 102 4.35 4.40 -16.17
CA LYS A 102 2.89 4.54 -16.18
C LYS A 102 2.27 3.77 -15.02
N VAL A 103 1.24 4.36 -14.40
CA VAL A 103 0.45 3.69 -13.37
C VAL A 103 -0.44 2.64 -14.03
N ILE A 104 -0.24 1.38 -13.64
CA ILE A 104 -1.06 0.23 -14.06
C ILE A 104 -2.29 0.12 -13.15
N ALA A 105 -2.08 0.23 -11.83
CA ALA A 105 -3.15 0.16 -10.85
C ALA A 105 -2.82 1.00 -9.61
N ASP A 106 -3.88 1.46 -8.97
CA ASP A 106 -3.86 2.18 -7.69
C ASP A 106 -4.70 1.38 -6.70
N MET A 107 -4.03 0.82 -5.68
CA MET A 107 -4.64 -0.04 -4.67
C MET A 107 -5.12 0.78 -3.47
N SER A 108 -5.99 1.78 -3.72
CA SER A 108 -6.55 2.66 -2.68
C SER A 108 -8.08 2.71 -2.73
N GLY A 109 -8.70 3.02 -1.60
CA GLY A 109 -10.15 3.11 -1.47
C GLY A 109 -10.85 1.78 -1.77
N ASP A 110 -11.82 1.80 -2.69
CA ASP A 110 -12.62 0.61 -3.05
C ASP A 110 -11.85 -0.43 -3.88
N ASN A 111 -10.68 -0.05 -4.43
CA ASN A 111 -9.88 -0.92 -5.28
C ASN A 111 -8.98 -1.85 -4.45
N THR A 112 -9.59 -2.78 -3.74
CA THR A 112 -8.89 -3.70 -2.84
C THR A 112 -8.32 -4.94 -3.52
N ARG A 113 -8.77 -5.26 -4.76
CA ARG A 113 -8.33 -6.44 -5.53
C ARG A 113 -8.25 -6.13 -7.01
N GLN A 114 -7.07 -6.33 -7.62
CA GLN A 114 -6.83 -6.05 -9.03
C GLN A 114 -6.06 -7.18 -9.72
N VAL A 115 -6.55 -7.63 -10.87
CA VAL A 115 -5.84 -8.56 -11.74
C VAL A 115 -4.90 -7.75 -12.64
N ILE A 116 -3.59 -7.92 -12.47
CA ILE A 116 -2.58 -7.19 -13.25
C ILE A 116 -2.17 -7.96 -14.50
N LEU A 117 -1.95 -9.26 -14.37
CA LEU A 117 -1.65 -10.13 -15.51
C LEU A 117 -2.65 -11.28 -15.56
N ARG A 118 -3.20 -11.53 -16.72
CA ARG A 118 -4.03 -12.71 -16.96
C ARG A 118 -3.17 -13.86 -17.43
N GLY A 119 -3.46 -15.05 -16.93
CA GLY A 119 -2.85 -16.30 -17.38
C GLY A 119 -3.17 -16.62 -18.83
N GLY A 120 -2.25 -17.30 -19.47
CA GLY A 120 -2.41 -17.76 -20.84
C GLY A 120 -3.57 -18.72 -20.98
N LYS A 121 -4.30 -18.64 -22.09
CA LYS A 121 -5.38 -19.59 -22.40
C LYS A 121 -4.77 -20.96 -22.73
N GLY A 122 -5.42 -22.03 -22.29
CA GLY A 122 -5.08 -23.39 -22.71
C GLY A 122 -5.28 -23.58 -24.22
N GLY A 123 -4.43 -24.39 -24.80
CA GLY A 123 -4.53 -24.78 -26.21
C GLY A 123 -5.63 -25.81 -26.42
N GLN A 124 -6.26 -25.78 -27.57
CA GLN A 124 -7.30 -26.75 -27.94
C GLN A 124 -6.68 -28.08 -28.36
N GLY A 125 -7.28 -29.18 -27.86
CA GLY A 125 -6.92 -30.54 -28.25
C GLY A 125 -7.30 -30.87 -29.70
N ASN A 126 -6.75 -31.97 -30.24
CA ASN A 126 -6.97 -32.34 -31.63
C ASN A 126 -8.43 -32.67 -31.96
N GLN A 127 -9.28 -32.94 -30.96
CA GLN A 127 -10.71 -33.16 -31.17
C GLN A 127 -11.42 -31.97 -31.83
N HIS A 128 -10.98 -30.75 -31.57
CA HIS A 128 -11.57 -29.52 -32.12
C HIS A 128 -11.25 -29.31 -33.60
N TYR A 129 -10.26 -30.00 -34.10
CA TYR A 129 -9.77 -29.86 -35.51
C TYR A 129 -10.29 -30.95 -36.43
N ALA A 130 -11.15 -31.86 -35.91
CA ALA A 130 -11.77 -32.87 -36.73
C ALA A 130 -12.83 -32.22 -37.65
N THR A 131 -12.70 -32.46 -38.96
CA THR A 131 -13.65 -32.03 -39.98
C THR A 131 -14.03 -33.21 -40.85
N SER A 132 -15.03 -33.04 -41.72
CA SER A 132 -15.47 -34.09 -42.68
C SER A 132 -14.32 -34.51 -43.61
N THR A 133 -13.39 -33.61 -43.94
CA THR A 133 -12.24 -33.85 -44.80
C THR A 133 -11.02 -34.28 -44.04
N MET A 134 -10.86 -33.86 -42.74
CA MET A 134 -9.76 -34.23 -41.88
C MET A 134 -10.27 -34.91 -40.60
N GLN A 135 -10.53 -36.21 -40.69
CA GLN A 135 -11.11 -36.96 -39.58
C GLN A 135 -10.08 -37.31 -38.50
N ALA A 136 -8.79 -37.29 -38.78
CA ALA A 136 -7.73 -37.66 -37.86
C ALA A 136 -6.61 -36.56 -37.79
N PRO A 137 -6.91 -35.38 -37.24
CA PRO A 137 -5.90 -34.30 -37.10
C PRO A 137 -4.81 -34.73 -36.12
N LYS A 138 -3.54 -34.62 -36.57
CA LYS A 138 -2.34 -34.97 -35.80
C LYS A 138 -1.67 -33.77 -35.16
N TYR A 139 -2.42 -32.71 -34.91
CA TYR A 139 -1.95 -31.48 -34.30
C TYR A 139 -2.95 -31.00 -33.27
N ALA A 140 -2.46 -30.26 -32.31
CA ALA A 140 -3.24 -29.53 -31.31
C ALA A 140 -2.67 -28.12 -31.17
N GLN A 141 -3.40 -27.24 -30.56
CA GLN A 141 -2.99 -25.86 -30.34
C GLN A 141 -2.05 -25.79 -29.15
N PRO A 142 -0.89 -25.10 -29.24
CA PRO A 142 -0.09 -24.79 -28.06
C PRO A 142 -0.84 -23.81 -27.15
N GLY A 143 -0.60 -23.93 -25.85
CA GLY A 143 -1.11 -22.96 -24.88
C GLY A 143 -0.50 -21.59 -25.11
N GLN A 144 -1.24 -20.55 -24.79
CA GLN A 144 -0.78 -19.17 -24.87
C GLN A 144 0.38 -18.94 -23.91
N ASP A 145 1.44 -18.27 -24.39
CA ASP A 145 2.61 -17.98 -23.58
C ASP A 145 2.30 -17.05 -22.40
N ALA A 146 3.12 -17.18 -21.35
CA ALA A 146 3.06 -16.34 -20.18
C ALA A 146 3.53 -14.91 -20.50
N ILE A 147 2.90 -13.92 -19.88
CA ILE A 147 3.31 -12.52 -19.93
C ILE A 147 4.19 -12.24 -18.70
N GLU A 148 5.35 -11.63 -18.94
CA GLU A 148 6.29 -11.24 -17.89
C GLU A 148 6.54 -9.74 -17.98
N ILE A 149 6.39 -9.01 -16.88
CA ILE A 149 6.66 -7.58 -16.78
C ILE A 149 7.41 -7.26 -15.48
N GLU A 150 8.22 -6.21 -15.52
CA GLU A 150 8.81 -5.61 -14.34
C GLU A 150 7.90 -4.47 -13.86
N VAL A 151 7.49 -4.52 -12.60
CA VAL A 151 6.67 -3.48 -11.97
C VAL A 151 7.40 -2.85 -10.80
N GLN A 152 7.16 -1.56 -10.63
CA GLN A 152 7.58 -0.81 -9.45
C GLN A 152 6.36 -0.60 -8.56
N LEU A 153 6.45 -1.11 -7.34
CA LEU A 153 5.50 -0.84 -6.27
C LEU A 153 5.95 0.43 -5.54
N GLU A 154 5.02 1.31 -5.25
CA GLU A 154 5.27 2.56 -4.52
C GLU A 154 4.11 2.85 -3.57
N LEU A 155 4.40 3.07 -2.29
CA LEU A 155 3.40 3.46 -1.31
C LEU A 155 3.09 4.95 -1.44
N LYS A 156 1.79 5.29 -1.58
CA LYS A 156 1.30 6.68 -1.48
C LYS A 156 1.21 7.16 -0.04
N VAL A 157 0.80 6.27 0.87
CA VAL A 157 0.68 6.57 2.30
C VAL A 157 2.08 6.51 2.91
N ILE A 158 2.51 7.59 3.51
CA ILE A 158 3.83 7.67 4.16
C ILE A 158 3.75 7.13 5.57
N ALA A 159 2.66 7.43 6.28
CA ALA A 159 2.43 7.01 7.66
C ALA A 159 0.92 6.95 7.95
N ASP A 160 0.54 6.16 8.95
CA ASP A 160 -0.84 6.13 9.43
C ASP A 160 -1.12 7.40 10.23
N VAL A 161 -0.14 7.87 11.00
CA VAL A 161 -0.25 9.04 11.87
C VAL A 161 0.82 10.07 11.53
N GLY A 162 0.41 11.31 11.32
CA GLY A 162 1.30 12.46 11.14
C GLY A 162 1.38 13.30 12.42
N LEU A 163 2.59 13.56 12.92
CA LEU A 163 2.81 14.52 14.01
C LEU A 163 2.94 15.92 13.41
N VAL A 164 2.11 16.83 13.90
CA VAL A 164 2.03 18.22 13.46
C VAL A 164 2.20 19.13 14.68
N GLY A 165 2.92 20.20 14.55
CA GLY A 165 3.17 21.15 15.64
C GLY A 165 4.38 22.00 15.37
N PHE A 166 4.51 23.11 16.08
CA PHE A 166 5.66 24.00 16.00
C PHE A 166 6.97 23.33 16.42
N PRO A 167 8.13 23.92 16.13
CA PRO A 167 9.40 23.42 16.65
C PRO A 167 9.37 23.32 18.18
N ASN A 168 10.18 22.44 18.75
CA ASN A 168 10.40 22.25 20.21
C ASN A 168 9.18 21.85 21.06
N VAL A 169 8.02 21.55 20.45
CA VAL A 169 6.85 21.05 21.18
C VAL A 169 6.98 19.59 21.64
N GLY A 170 8.03 18.86 21.17
CA GLY A 170 8.33 17.50 21.59
C GLY A 170 7.99 16.39 20.59
N LYS A 171 7.71 16.69 19.31
CA LYS A 171 7.35 15.71 18.27
C LYS A 171 8.35 14.55 18.17
N SER A 172 9.62 14.88 17.96
CA SER A 172 10.69 13.87 17.81
C SER A 172 10.93 13.09 19.11
N THR A 173 10.70 13.72 20.25
CA THR A 173 10.76 13.05 21.57
C THR A 173 9.63 12.03 21.69
N LEU A 174 8.38 12.39 21.35
CA LEU A 174 7.27 11.47 21.33
C LEU A 174 7.59 10.27 20.41
N LEU A 175 8.03 10.56 19.19
CA LEU A 175 8.37 9.51 18.23
C LEU A 175 9.41 8.55 18.81
N SER A 176 10.48 9.04 19.43
CA SER A 176 11.54 8.19 20.02
C SER A 176 11.08 7.37 21.23
N ARG A 177 10.04 7.82 21.96
CA ARG A 177 9.52 7.12 23.15
C ARG A 177 8.51 6.02 22.79
N VAL A 178 7.71 6.22 21.73
CA VAL A 178 6.65 5.26 21.36
C VAL A 178 7.11 4.22 20.33
N THR A 179 8.32 4.37 19.78
CA THR A 179 8.84 3.43 18.78
C THR A 179 9.88 2.48 19.38
N ASN A 180 9.76 1.19 19.08
CA ASN A 180 10.70 0.15 19.56
C ASN A 180 12.07 0.20 18.89
N ALA A 181 12.20 0.85 17.76
CA ALA A 181 13.46 1.04 17.04
C ALA A 181 13.75 2.53 16.87
N GLN A 182 15.04 2.90 16.79
CA GLN A 182 15.40 4.28 16.50
C GLN A 182 14.67 4.78 15.25
N PRO A 183 14.01 5.96 15.31
CA PRO A 183 13.35 6.54 14.17
C PRO A 183 14.30 6.64 12.99
N LYS A 184 13.84 6.27 11.80
CA LYS A 184 14.65 6.31 10.59
C LYS A 184 14.29 7.49 9.74
N ILE A 185 15.29 8.23 9.32
CA ILE A 185 15.16 9.26 8.30
C ILE A 185 14.80 8.56 6.98
N ALA A 186 13.63 8.86 6.44
CA ALA A 186 13.19 8.30 5.17
C ALA A 186 13.58 9.22 4.02
N ASN A 187 14.46 8.73 3.15
CA ASN A 187 14.87 9.45 1.93
C ASN A 187 13.83 9.25 0.83
N TYR A 188 12.87 10.13 0.74
CA TYR A 188 11.96 10.17 -0.39
C TYR A 188 12.52 11.05 -1.50
N HIS A 189 12.69 10.50 -2.71
CA HIS A 189 13.28 11.21 -3.85
C HIS A 189 12.49 12.44 -4.33
N PHE A 190 11.31 12.65 -3.77
CA PHE A 190 10.41 13.76 -4.08
C PHE A 190 10.30 14.77 -2.92
N THR A 191 11.16 14.68 -1.90
CA THR A 191 11.08 15.54 -0.71
C THR A 191 12.45 16.11 -0.39
N THR A 192 12.52 17.44 -0.20
CA THR A 192 13.70 18.14 0.29
C THR A 192 13.82 17.99 1.82
N LEU A 193 12.68 17.84 2.50
CA LEU A 193 12.58 17.55 3.93
C LEU A 193 12.30 16.05 4.13
N GLN A 194 13.12 15.41 4.92
CA GLN A 194 13.03 13.97 5.20
C GLN A 194 12.26 13.77 6.50
N PRO A 195 11.05 13.16 6.45
CA PRO A 195 10.33 12.83 7.67
C PRO A 195 11.03 11.73 8.46
N ASN A 196 11.01 11.83 9.76
CA ASN A 196 11.43 10.74 10.63
C ASN A 196 10.25 9.77 10.80
N LEU A 197 10.44 8.52 10.43
CA LEU A 197 9.42 7.48 10.56
C LEU A 197 9.74 6.56 11.74
N GLY A 198 8.72 6.24 12.51
CA GLY A 198 8.78 5.24 13.55
C GLY A 198 7.63 4.25 13.44
N VAL A 199 7.89 2.99 13.71
CA VAL A 199 6.88 1.94 13.80
C VAL A 199 6.52 1.75 15.26
N VAL A 200 5.26 1.87 15.58
CA VAL A 200 4.70 1.54 16.89
C VAL A 200 4.09 0.17 16.79
N ASP A 201 4.65 -0.78 17.56
CA ASP A 201 4.10 -2.11 17.69
C ASP A 201 3.07 -2.10 18.81
N MET A 202 1.87 -2.56 18.51
CA MET A 202 0.81 -2.78 19.47
C MET A 202 0.74 -4.26 19.82
N ASP A 203 0.17 -4.57 20.99
CA ASP A 203 -0.10 -5.93 21.37
C ASP A 203 -0.96 -6.63 20.30
N GLU A 204 -0.81 -7.95 20.16
CA GLU A 204 -1.51 -8.79 19.17
C GLU A 204 -1.00 -8.71 17.70
N GLY A 205 0.21 -8.18 17.46
CA GLY A 205 0.81 -8.19 16.11
C GLY A 205 0.29 -7.11 15.17
N PHE A 206 -0.46 -6.13 15.69
CA PHE A 206 -0.83 -4.92 14.98
C PHE A 206 0.20 -3.83 15.24
N GLY A 207 0.58 -3.10 14.20
CA GLY A 207 1.46 -1.95 14.30
C GLY A 207 1.02 -0.84 13.36
N PHE A 208 1.39 0.39 13.67
CA PHE A 208 1.15 1.54 12.81
C PHE A 208 2.40 2.41 12.69
N VAL A 209 2.47 3.19 11.61
CA VAL A 209 3.59 4.06 11.32
C VAL A 209 3.26 5.49 11.72
N ILE A 210 4.14 6.10 12.53
CA ILE A 210 4.09 7.53 12.86
C ILE A 210 5.17 8.25 12.06
N ALA A 211 4.82 9.40 11.47
CA ALA A 211 5.75 10.33 10.85
C ALA A 211 5.89 11.61 11.68
N ASP A 212 7.10 11.93 12.10
CA ASP A 212 7.45 13.29 12.52
C ASP A 212 7.75 14.09 11.26
N ILE A 213 6.89 15.06 10.98
CA ILE A 213 6.98 15.88 9.78
C ILE A 213 7.59 17.22 10.18
N PRO A 214 8.89 17.46 9.88
CA PRO A 214 9.55 18.72 10.20
C PRO A 214 9.06 19.82 9.26
N GLY A 215 9.02 21.05 9.72
CA GLY A 215 8.94 22.22 8.85
C GLY A 215 7.67 23.06 8.86
N LEU A 216 6.86 23.02 9.92
CA LEU A 216 5.87 24.06 10.14
C LEU A 216 6.59 25.33 10.59
N ILE A 217 6.66 26.30 9.69
CA ILE A 217 7.08 27.68 9.97
C ILE A 217 5.90 28.55 9.54
N GLU A 218 5.56 29.59 10.30
CA GLU A 218 4.54 30.57 9.94
C GLU A 218 4.79 31.09 8.51
N GLY A 219 3.74 31.11 7.66
CA GLY A 219 3.84 31.50 6.26
C GLY A 219 4.11 30.37 5.25
N ALA A 220 3.98 29.13 5.65
CA ALA A 220 4.16 27.97 4.76
C ALA A 220 3.25 27.97 3.53
N SER A 221 2.07 28.58 3.62
CA SER A 221 1.10 28.74 2.53
C SER A 221 1.49 29.83 1.52
N GLU A 222 2.35 30.77 1.89
CA GLU A 222 2.72 31.92 1.04
C GLU A 222 3.86 31.62 0.05
N GLY A 223 4.25 30.36 -0.12
CA GLY A 223 5.12 29.93 -1.24
C GLY A 223 6.63 29.98 -0.99
N ILE A 224 7.08 30.13 0.24
CA ILE A 224 8.51 29.99 0.58
C ILE A 224 8.82 28.49 0.76
N GLY A 225 8.99 27.81 -0.32
CA GLY A 225 9.61 26.49 -0.60
C GLY A 225 9.40 25.30 0.35
N LEU A 226 9.49 25.47 1.65
CA LEU A 226 9.49 24.40 2.65
C LEU A 226 8.08 23.97 3.11
N GLY A 227 7.10 24.88 3.09
CA GLY A 227 5.74 24.62 3.57
C GLY A 227 4.93 23.69 2.68
N HIS A 228 5.03 23.81 1.37
CA HIS A 228 4.31 22.95 0.43
C HIS A 228 4.73 21.48 0.51
N GLU A 229 5.97 21.20 0.81
CA GLU A 229 6.45 19.82 0.97
C GLU A 229 5.96 19.20 2.27
N PHE A 230 5.94 19.96 3.36
CA PHE A 230 5.35 19.59 4.63
C PHE A 230 3.86 19.20 4.46
N LEU A 231 3.07 20.05 3.83
CA LEU A 231 1.65 19.85 3.61
C LEU A 231 1.35 18.63 2.75
N ARG A 232 2.21 18.33 1.76
CA ARG A 232 2.15 17.10 0.96
C ARG A 232 2.39 15.84 1.79
N HIS A 233 3.21 15.91 2.84
CA HIS A 233 3.41 14.78 3.75
C HIS A 233 2.17 14.51 4.61
N ILE A 234 1.55 15.57 5.14
CA ILE A 234 0.29 15.45 5.91
C ILE A 234 -0.82 14.86 5.04
N GLU A 235 -0.90 15.25 3.78
CA GLU A 235 -1.87 14.69 2.84
C GLU A 235 -1.81 13.16 2.75
N ARG A 236 -0.62 12.59 2.99
CA ARG A 236 -0.33 11.16 2.91
C ARG A 236 -0.44 10.42 4.25
N THR A 237 -0.99 11.05 5.28
CA THR A 237 -1.31 10.41 6.56
C THR A 237 -2.80 10.17 6.71
N LYS A 238 -3.21 9.20 7.55
CA LYS A 238 -4.62 8.90 7.81
C LYS A 238 -5.18 9.72 8.95
N VAL A 239 -4.38 9.94 10.01
CA VAL A 239 -4.73 10.65 11.24
C VAL A 239 -3.67 11.71 11.52
N MET A 240 -4.06 12.84 12.12
CA MET A 240 -3.13 13.87 12.58
C MET A 240 -3.13 13.97 14.10
N ILE A 241 -1.93 14.09 14.68
CA ILE A 241 -1.74 14.45 16.08
C ILE A 241 -1.13 15.86 16.13
N HIS A 242 -1.91 16.83 16.59
CA HIS A 242 -1.41 18.15 16.91
C HIS A 242 -0.68 18.12 18.23
N MET A 243 0.63 18.33 18.22
CA MET A 243 1.41 18.51 19.43
C MET A 243 1.57 19.99 19.75
N VAL A 244 1.20 20.36 20.96
CA VAL A 244 1.35 21.73 21.48
C VAL A 244 2.09 21.74 22.80
N ASP A 245 2.78 22.84 23.06
CA ASP A 245 3.43 23.11 24.34
C ASP A 245 2.41 23.75 25.28
N ALA A 246 1.85 22.94 26.18
CA ALA A 246 0.83 23.41 27.15
C ALA A 246 1.40 24.39 28.18
N ALA A 247 2.72 24.36 28.46
CA ALA A 247 3.36 25.28 29.36
C ALA A 247 3.70 26.65 28.72
N GLY A 248 3.58 26.77 27.40
CA GLY A 248 3.93 27.99 26.70
C GLY A 248 5.39 28.42 26.89
N THR A 249 6.32 27.47 26.96
CA THR A 249 7.74 27.73 27.30
C THR A 249 8.42 28.70 26.34
N GLU A 250 7.90 28.86 25.13
CA GLU A 250 8.39 29.82 24.13
C GLU A 250 7.53 31.09 24.05
N GLY A 251 6.65 31.33 25.06
CA GLY A 251 5.78 32.51 25.10
C GLY A 251 4.60 32.43 24.12
N ARG A 252 4.25 31.24 23.62
CA ARG A 252 3.15 31.00 22.68
C ARG A 252 1.90 30.50 23.41
N ASP A 253 0.75 30.85 22.87
CA ASP A 253 -0.54 30.32 23.34
C ASP A 253 -0.86 29.03 22.60
N PRO A 254 -1.07 27.89 23.32
CA PRO A 254 -1.35 26.61 22.69
C PRO A 254 -2.63 26.59 21.84
N VAL A 255 -3.65 27.39 22.17
CA VAL A 255 -4.88 27.49 21.38
C VAL A 255 -4.61 28.22 20.08
N ALA A 256 -3.85 29.33 20.15
CA ALA A 256 -3.48 30.11 18.96
C ALA A 256 -2.59 29.30 18.02
N ASP A 257 -1.67 28.49 18.53
CA ASP A 257 -0.80 27.61 17.75
C ASP A 257 -1.59 26.60 16.91
N ILE A 258 -2.58 25.92 17.50
CA ILE A 258 -3.43 24.97 16.77
C ILE A 258 -4.24 25.67 15.68
N LYS A 259 -4.81 26.85 16.01
CA LYS A 259 -5.59 27.65 15.04
C LYS A 259 -4.72 28.11 13.85
N ALA A 260 -3.47 28.51 14.10
CA ALA A 260 -2.53 28.88 13.07
C ALA A 260 -2.23 27.71 12.12
N ILE A 261 -1.97 26.54 12.68
CA ILE A 261 -1.73 25.31 11.91
C ILE A 261 -2.97 24.94 11.07
N ASN A 262 -4.16 24.96 11.68
CA ASN A 262 -5.39 24.61 10.97
C ASN A 262 -5.67 25.60 9.82
N LYS A 263 -5.39 26.89 10.00
CA LYS A 263 -5.52 27.90 8.94
C LYS A 263 -4.58 27.62 7.77
N GLU A 264 -3.35 27.18 8.02
CA GLU A 264 -2.41 26.80 6.96
C GLU A 264 -2.83 25.53 6.24
N LEU A 265 -3.33 24.51 6.97
CA LEU A 265 -3.88 23.29 6.40
C LEU A 265 -5.09 23.60 5.49
N GLU A 266 -5.99 24.47 5.94
CA GLU A 266 -7.15 24.89 5.16
C GLU A 266 -6.78 25.65 3.89
N ALA A 267 -5.82 26.55 3.98
CA ALA A 267 -5.33 27.33 2.83
C ALA A 267 -4.69 26.45 1.75
N TYR A 268 -4.03 25.36 2.17
CA TYR A 268 -3.42 24.41 1.23
C TYR A 268 -4.45 23.45 0.63
N ASN A 269 -5.22 22.75 1.47
CA ASN A 269 -6.22 21.81 1.03
C ASN A 269 -7.29 21.61 2.13
N PRO A 270 -8.50 22.15 1.96
CA PRO A 270 -9.59 22.02 2.95
C PRO A 270 -9.96 20.57 3.30
N GLN A 271 -9.60 19.60 2.47
CA GLN A 271 -9.85 18.17 2.76
C GLN A 271 -8.99 17.66 3.93
N LEU A 272 -7.87 18.33 4.24
CA LEU A 272 -7.01 17.93 5.35
C LEU A 272 -7.69 18.11 6.71
N LEU A 273 -8.51 19.15 6.86
CA LEU A 273 -9.27 19.38 8.09
C LEU A 273 -10.37 18.33 8.35
N LYS A 274 -10.77 17.57 7.31
CA LYS A 274 -11.73 16.49 7.46
C LYS A 274 -11.12 15.19 8.01
N LYS A 275 -9.79 15.11 8.06
CA LYS A 275 -9.11 13.95 8.63
C LYS A 275 -9.33 13.89 10.14
N PRO A 276 -9.38 12.69 10.73
CA PRO A 276 -9.40 12.55 12.17
C PRO A 276 -8.20 13.26 12.82
N GLN A 277 -8.47 14.07 13.83
CA GLN A 277 -7.47 14.86 14.55
C GLN A 277 -7.51 14.58 16.03
N VAL A 278 -6.34 14.63 16.67
CA VAL A 278 -6.16 14.50 18.13
C VAL A 278 -5.16 15.56 18.58
N ILE A 279 -5.37 16.16 19.72
CA ILE A 279 -4.45 17.13 20.32
C ILE A 279 -3.71 16.46 21.47
N ALA A 280 -2.37 16.53 21.42
CA ALA A 280 -1.48 16.13 22.49
C ALA A 280 -0.86 17.38 23.14
N ALA A 281 -1.38 17.75 24.31
CA ALA A 281 -0.89 18.87 25.10
C ALA A 281 0.31 18.40 25.92
N ASN A 282 1.53 18.73 25.47
CA ASN A 282 2.79 18.27 26.06
C ASN A 282 3.35 19.28 27.05
N LYS A 283 4.32 18.85 27.85
CA LYS A 283 5.01 19.62 28.89
C LYS A 283 4.08 20.11 30.02
N ILE A 284 3.09 19.32 30.38
CA ILE A 284 2.17 19.67 31.46
C ILE A 284 2.90 19.88 32.80
N ASP A 285 4.01 19.17 33.00
CA ASP A 285 4.90 19.27 34.16
C ASP A 285 5.60 20.64 34.31
N ALA A 286 5.68 21.43 33.25
CA ALA A 286 6.30 22.75 33.23
C ALA A 286 5.30 23.92 33.30
N ILE A 287 4.02 23.65 33.48
CA ILE A 287 2.99 24.69 33.59
C ILE A 287 3.17 25.46 34.92
N ALA A 288 3.38 26.77 34.82
CA ALA A 288 3.60 27.65 36.00
C ALA A 288 2.32 28.04 36.76
N GLY A 289 1.16 27.48 36.42
CA GLY A 289 -0.13 27.81 36.97
C GLY A 289 -1.01 26.58 37.19
N ASP A 290 -2.34 26.76 37.16
CA ASP A 290 -3.27 25.63 37.23
C ASP A 290 -3.26 24.88 35.87
N GLU A 291 -2.74 23.67 35.90
CA GLU A 291 -2.73 22.73 34.73
C GLU A 291 -4.15 22.53 34.18
N ASN A 292 -5.15 22.46 35.06
CA ASN A 292 -6.55 22.28 34.69
C ASN A 292 -7.10 23.44 33.86
N GLU A 293 -6.61 24.68 34.08
CA GLU A 293 -7.08 25.86 33.36
C GLU A 293 -6.70 25.82 31.88
N VAL A 294 -5.44 25.51 31.60
CA VAL A 294 -4.93 25.40 30.19
C VAL A 294 -5.59 24.24 29.46
N ILE A 295 -5.68 23.07 30.11
CA ILE A 295 -6.29 21.88 29.49
C ILE A 295 -7.81 22.10 29.31
N SER A 296 -8.47 22.76 30.24
CA SER A 296 -9.90 23.09 30.12
C SER A 296 -10.16 24.07 28.99
N ALA A 297 -9.30 25.05 28.78
CA ALA A 297 -9.38 25.99 27.64
C ALA A 297 -9.24 25.25 26.29
N LEU A 298 -8.27 24.34 26.18
CA LEU A 298 -8.08 23.53 24.97
C LEU A 298 -9.32 22.62 24.74
N ARG A 299 -9.84 21.97 25.76
CA ARG A 299 -11.04 21.13 25.65
C ARG A 299 -12.27 21.95 25.26
N ALA A 300 -12.49 23.10 25.89
CA ALA A 300 -13.63 23.96 25.60
C ALA A 300 -13.66 24.42 24.14
N GLU A 301 -12.50 24.63 23.53
CA GLU A 301 -12.38 25.12 22.15
C GLU A 301 -12.49 23.97 21.11
N PHE A 302 -11.86 22.80 21.36
CA PHE A 302 -11.69 21.78 20.33
C PHE A 302 -12.58 20.53 20.50
N GLU A 303 -13.00 20.17 21.73
CA GLU A 303 -13.89 19.02 21.92
C GLU A 303 -15.28 19.19 21.24
N PRO A 304 -15.88 20.40 21.21
CA PRO A 304 -17.13 20.60 20.46
C PRO A 304 -16.99 20.35 18.94
N GLN A 305 -15.76 20.41 18.42
CA GLN A 305 -15.41 20.10 17.02
C GLN A 305 -15.13 18.59 16.82
N GLY A 306 -15.25 17.77 17.87
CA GLY A 306 -14.97 16.33 17.84
C GLY A 306 -13.48 15.96 17.99
N ILE A 307 -12.62 16.93 18.34
CA ILE A 307 -11.17 16.74 18.49
C ILE A 307 -10.86 16.48 19.96
N LYS A 308 -10.36 15.29 20.30
CA LYS A 308 -10.01 14.93 21.69
C LYS A 308 -8.68 15.54 22.11
N VAL A 309 -8.60 16.01 23.36
CA VAL A 309 -7.41 16.60 23.97
C VAL A 309 -6.84 15.66 25.03
N PHE A 310 -5.58 15.28 24.87
CA PHE A 310 -4.84 14.42 25.79
C PHE A 310 -3.66 15.20 26.41
N PRO A 311 -3.64 15.40 27.74
CA PRO A 311 -2.47 15.92 28.42
C PRO A 311 -1.38 14.84 28.46
N ILE A 312 -0.14 15.19 28.10
CA ILE A 312 1.00 14.28 28.11
C ILE A 312 2.24 14.95 28.73
N CYS A 313 3.12 14.12 29.31
CA CYS A 313 4.46 14.48 29.69
C CYS A 313 5.43 13.43 29.13
N LEU A 314 6.46 13.85 28.41
CA LEU A 314 7.44 12.94 27.78
C LEU A 314 8.73 12.78 28.60
N LEU A 315 8.82 13.41 29.76
CA LEU A 315 10.00 13.31 30.64
C LEU A 315 9.99 12.06 31.50
N TYR A 316 8.83 11.51 31.81
CA TYR A 316 8.63 10.31 32.62
C TYR A 316 8.19 9.11 31.81
#